data_f359e34be20ba599db3e33b4e0365f92
#
_entry.id   f359e34be20ba599db3e33b4e0365f92
#
_cell.length_a   1.000
_cell.length_b   1.000
_cell.length_c   1.000
_cell.angle_alpha   90.00
_cell.angle_beta   90.00
_cell.angle_gamma   90.00
#
_symmetry.space_group_name_H-M   'P 1'
#
loop_
_entity.id
_entity.type
_entity.pdbx_description
1 polymer ?
#
loop_
_entity_poly.entity_id
_entity_poly.type
_entity_poly.pdbx_seq_one_letter_code
_entity_poly.pdbx_strand_id
1 'polypeptide(L)'
;VDFVATSASYFTVVAEQPNGAMNGLYCLNSVVFPYYDSANAIEKKWWDDFKEIYDTDPNTGALYGYIFADIIIEAINRAGPDLSIDSFVEAMESLKSYEDPLKTGTVTFSETQRQGTNISYFFQVQDERFEIISGPISY
;
A
#
# COMPACT_ATOMS: atom_id res chain seq x y z
N VAL A 1 20.05 13.17 -16.46
CA VAL A 1 20.33 12.81 -15.07
C VAL A 1 19.10 12.09 -14.55
N ASP A 2 19.26 10.86 -14.08
CA ASP A 2 18.16 10.10 -13.49
C ASP A 2 18.03 10.47 -12.01
N PHE A 3 16.80 10.69 -11.55
CA PHE A 3 16.49 10.96 -10.16
C PHE A 3 15.88 9.71 -9.54
N VAL A 4 16.40 9.29 -8.40
CA VAL A 4 15.87 8.18 -7.61
C VAL A 4 15.42 8.69 -6.27
N ALA A 5 14.19 8.41 -5.90
CA ALA A 5 13.59 8.80 -4.64
C ALA A 5 13.29 7.59 -3.75
N THR A 6 13.12 7.84 -2.47
CA THR A 6 12.69 6.82 -1.50
C THR A 6 11.18 6.56 -1.57
N SER A 7 10.70 5.55 -0.85
CA SER A 7 9.27 5.26 -0.68
C SER A 7 8.45 6.46 -0.17
N ALA A 8 9.08 7.39 0.55
CA ALA A 8 8.42 8.62 1.00
C ALA A 8 7.99 9.55 -0.14
N SER A 9 8.48 9.34 -1.37
CA SER A 9 8.06 10.09 -2.56
C SER A 9 7.02 9.34 -3.40
N TYR A 10 6.64 8.13 -3.01
CA TYR A 10 5.61 7.35 -3.68
C TYR A 10 4.21 7.81 -3.27
N PHE A 11 3.84 8.99 -3.73
CA PHE A 11 2.50 9.55 -3.57
C PHE A 11 1.98 10.02 -4.93
N THR A 12 0.72 9.71 -5.24
CA THR A 12 0.10 10.08 -6.52
C THR A 12 0.25 11.57 -6.81
N VAL A 13 0.11 12.43 -5.79
CA VAL A 13 0.32 13.88 -5.91
C VAL A 13 1.73 14.26 -6.41
N VAL A 14 2.73 13.42 -6.20
CA VAL A 14 4.08 13.64 -6.73
C VAL A 14 4.12 13.28 -8.21
N ALA A 15 3.55 12.14 -8.59
CA ALA A 15 3.50 11.72 -10.00
C ALA A 15 2.66 12.66 -10.87
N GLU A 16 1.54 13.15 -10.32
CA GLU A 16 0.53 13.99 -10.98
C GLU A 16 0.93 15.48 -11.09
N GLN A 17 2.22 15.80 -10.95
CA GLN A 17 2.65 17.19 -11.11
C GLN A 17 2.45 17.65 -12.57
N PRO A 18 1.92 18.87 -12.78
CA PRO A 18 1.51 19.36 -14.09
C PRO A 18 2.62 19.27 -15.15
N ASN A 19 2.21 19.03 -16.39
CA ASN A 19 3.09 18.97 -17.55
C ASN A 19 4.12 17.84 -17.52
N GLY A 20 3.83 16.76 -16.79
CA GLY A 20 4.74 15.63 -16.67
C GLY A 20 6.06 15.98 -15.98
N ALA A 21 6.05 16.97 -15.07
CA ALA A 21 7.26 17.47 -14.41
C ALA A 21 8.06 16.39 -13.68
N MET A 22 7.38 15.31 -13.25
CA MET A 22 8.00 14.18 -12.55
C MET A 22 8.23 12.96 -13.44
N ASN A 23 7.92 13.01 -14.73
CA ASN A 23 8.18 11.90 -15.63
C ASN A 23 9.67 11.54 -15.64
N GLY A 24 9.96 10.23 -15.52
CA GLY A 24 11.32 9.72 -15.38
C GLY A 24 11.84 9.63 -13.94
N LEU A 25 11.09 10.12 -12.92
CA LEU A 25 11.44 9.91 -11.51
C LEU A 25 11.32 8.43 -11.15
N TYR A 26 12.38 7.87 -10.58
CA TYR A 26 12.37 6.51 -10.04
C TYR A 26 12.02 6.49 -8.56
N CYS A 27 11.31 5.45 -8.12
CA CYS A 27 10.93 5.27 -6.72
C CYS A 27 10.85 3.79 -6.34
N LEU A 28 11.13 3.47 -5.08
CA LEU A 28 10.94 2.13 -4.50
C LEU A 28 9.74 2.15 -3.56
N ASN A 29 8.85 1.14 -3.67
CA ASN A 29 7.77 0.95 -2.71
C ASN A 29 7.34 -0.52 -2.65
N SER A 30 6.73 -0.92 -1.53
CA SER A 30 6.19 -2.26 -1.33
C SER A 30 4.70 -2.38 -1.67
N VAL A 31 4.03 -1.26 -1.92
CA VAL A 31 2.60 -1.17 -2.20
C VAL A 31 2.39 -0.66 -3.62
N VAL A 32 1.44 -1.25 -4.33
CA VAL A 32 1.03 -0.84 -5.68
C VAL A 32 -0.28 -0.07 -5.59
N PHE A 33 -0.28 1.19 -6.05
CA PHE A 33 -1.50 2.00 -6.07
C PHE A 33 -2.41 1.56 -7.23
N PRO A 34 -3.68 1.18 -6.95
CA PRO A 34 -4.60 0.73 -7.98
C PRO A 34 -5.25 1.93 -8.69
N TYR A 35 -4.74 2.32 -9.85
CA TYR A 35 -5.37 3.37 -10.66
C TYR A 35 -6.71 2.90 -11.21
N TYR A 36 -7.73 3.78 -11.18
CA TYR A 36 -9.14 3.42 -11.47
C TYR A 36 -9.36 2.75 -12.83
N ASP A 37 -8.70 3.21 -13.88
CA ASP A 37 -8.84 2.71 -15.24
C ASP A 37 -8.31 1.27 -15.42
N SER A 38 -7.26 0.89 -14.67
CA SER A 38 -6.68 -0.45 -14.65
C SER A 38 -7.18 -1.33 -13.50
N ALA A 39 -7.95 -0.75 -12.58
CA ALA A 39 -8.42 -1.39 -11.36
C ALA A 39 -9.41 -2.55 -11.64
N ASN A 40 -9.31 -3.61 -10.82
CA ASN A 40 -10.30 -4.69 -10.79
C ASN A 40 -11.60 -4.25 -10.09
N ALA A 41 -12.60 -5.14 -10.01
CA ALA A 41 -13.91 -4.79 -9.45
C ALA A 41 -13.88 -4.42 -7.96
N ILE A 42 -12.98 -5.02 -7.16
CA ILE A 42 -12.85 -4.74 -5.72
C ILE A 42 -12.17 -3.37 -5.53
N GLU A 43 -11.10 -3.12 -6.28
CA GLU A 43 -10.39 -1.85 -6.27
C GLU A 43 -11.27 -0.69 -6.74
N LYS A 44 -12.07 -0.90 -7.80
CA LYS A 44 -13.06 0.10 -8.26
C LYS A 44 -14.10 0.40 -7.20
N LYS A 45 -14.60 -0.64 -6.52
CA LYS A 45 -15.54 -0.43 -5.43
C LYS A 45 -14.93 0.40 -4.30
N TRP A 46 -13.67 0.14 -3.92
CA TRP A 46 -12.95 0.94 -2.93
C TRP A 46 -12.83 2.41 -3.37
N TRP A 47 -12.52 2.66 -4.65
CA TRP A 47 -12.48 4.00 -5.23
C TRP A 47 -13.83 4.71 -5.13
N ASP A 48 -14.90 4.03 -5.55
CA ASP A 48 -16.25 4.58 -5.58
C ASP A 48 -16.75 4.87 -4.15
N ASP A 49 -16.56 3.95 -3.21
CA ASP A 49 -16.91 4.12 -1.79
C ASP A 49 -16.13 5.31 -1.17
N PHE A 50 -14.84 5.44 -1.47
CA PHE A 50 -14.04 6.56 -0.98
C PHE A 50 -14.54 7.89 -1.52
N LYS A 51 -14.82 7.95 -2.82
CA LYS A 51 -15.33 9.15 -3.47
C LYS A 51 -16.73 9.54 -2.97
N GLU A 52 -17.59 8.57 -2.72
CA GLU A 52 -18.92 8.80 -2.13
C GLU A 52 -18.82 9.44 -0.73
N ILE A 53 -17.88 9.00 0.10
CA ILE A 53 -17.73 9.48 1.47
C ILE A 53 -17.02 10.85 1.52
N TYR A 54 -15.99 11.06 0.72
CA TYR A 54 -15.09 12.21 0.86
C TYR A 54 -15.20 13.25 -0.26
N ASP A 55 -16.03 13.00 -1.28
CA ASP A 55 -16.22 13.86 -2.47
C ASP A 55 -14.89 14.20 -3.19
N THR A 56 -13.96 13.25 -3.15
CA THR A 56 -12.66 13.36 -3.83
C THR A 56 -12.12 11.98 -4.20
N ASP A 57 -11.25 11.92 -5.19
CA ASP A 57 -10.59 10.67 -5.57
C ASP A 57 -9.58 10.24 -4.48
N PRO A 58 -9.45 8.92 -4.20
CA PRO A 58 -8.43 8.43 -3.29
C PRO A 58 -7.03 8.65 -3.86
N ASN A 59 -6.07 8.78 -2.96
CA ASN A 59 -4.66 8.91 -3.26
C ASN A 59 -3.85 7.85 -2.51
N THR A 60 -2.55 7.83 -2.68
CA THR A 60 -1.66 6.87 -1.99
C THR A 60 -1.80 6.94 -0.46
N GLY A 61 -2.04 8.13 0.11
CA GLY A 61 -2.28 8.28 1.56
C GLY A 61 -3.57 7.57 2.01
N ALA A 62 -4.65 7.68 1.22
CA ALA A 62 -5.90 6.96 1.48
C ALA A 62 -5.69 5.44 1.42
N LEU A 63 -4.90 4.96 0.44
CA LEU A 63 -4.56 3.54 0.32
C LEU A 63 -3.79 3.04 1.54
N TYR A 64 -2.76 3.76 2.01
CA TYR A 64 -2.03 3.38 3.21
C TYR A 64 -2.94 3.35 4.45
N GLY A 65 -3.80 4.35 4.60
CA GLY A 65 -4.78 4.38 5.69
C GLY A 65 -5.69 3.15 5.68
N TYR A 66 -6.17 2.76 4.51
CA TYR A 66 -7.00 1.57 4.33
C TYR A 66 -6.25 0.28 4.71
N ILE A 67 -5.05 0.06 4.16
CA ILE A 67 -4.25 -1.14 4.42
C ILE A 67 -3.89 -1.26 5.90
N PHE A 68 -3.44 -0.17 6.53
CA PHE A 68 -3.07 -0.21 7.95
C PHE A 68 -4.27 -0.46 8.84
N ALA A 69 -5.43 0.13 8.55
CA ALA A 69 -6.65 -0.13 9.28
C ALA A 69 -7.10 -1.59 9.13
N ASP A 70 -7.04 -2.15 7.94
CA ASP A 70 -7.39 -3.54 7.65
C ASP A 70 -6.51 -4.52 8.46
N ILE A 71 -5.20 -4.35 8.43
CA ILE A 71 -4.25 -5.17 9.21
C ILE A 71 -4.54 -5.10 10.72
N ILE A 72 -4.81 -3.91 11.24
CA ILE A 72 -5.11 -3.71 12.67
C ILE A 72 -6.44 -4.36 13.03
N ILE A 73 -7.48 -4.19 12.21
CA ILE A 73 -8.81 -4.79 12.42
C ILE A 73 -8.71 -6.32 12.40
N GLU A 74 -7.96 -6.87 11.45
CA GLU A 74 -7.74 -8.32 11.37
C GLU A 74 -7.02 -8.84 12.63
N ALA A 75 -6.00 -8.14 13.12
CA ALA A 75 -5.33 -8.50 14.37
C ALA A 75 -6.27 -8.43 15.58
N ILE A 76 -7.12 -7.40 15.68
CA ILE A 76 -8.12 -7.28 16.74
C ILE A 76 -9.12 -8.44 16.68
N ASN A 77 -9.59 -8.80 15.49
CA ASN A 77 -10.51 -9.90 15.30
C ASN A 77 -9.89 -11.24 15.73
N ARG A 78 -8.61 -11.46 15.43
CA ARG A 78 -7.87 -12.68 15.88
C ARG A 78 -7.60 -12.69 17.38
N ALA A 79 -7.33 -11.54 17.98
CA ALA A 79 -7.13 -11.44 19.42
C ALA A 79 -8.38 -11.78 20.22
N GLY A 80 -9.57 -11.57 19.63
CA GLY A 80 -10.85 -11.93 20.22
C GLY A 80 -11.35 -10.94 21.29
N PRO A 81 -12.39 -11.31 22.05
CA PRO A 81 -13.09 -10.39 22.95
C PRO A 81 -12.25 -9.97 24.17
N ASP A 82 -11.29 -10.78 24.58
CA ASP A 82 -10.42 -10.49 25.73
C ASP A 82 -9.15 -9.74 25.29
N LEU A 83 -9.36 -8.62 24.57
CA LEU A 83 -8.28 -7.83 23.98
C LEU A 83 -7.34 -7.27 25.04
N SER A 84 -6.06 -7.62 24.94
CA SER A 84 -4.96 -7.13 25.74
C SER A 84 -3.76 -6.82 24.83
N ILE A 85 -2.72 -6.22 25.38
CA ILE A 85 -1.47 -6.00 24.62
C ILE A 85 -0.90 -7.35 24.17
N ASP A 86 -0.87 -8.35 25.05
CA ASP A 86 -0.29 -9.65 24.74
C ASP A 86 -1.10 -10.37 23.66
N SER A 87 -2.44 -10.45 23.80
CA SER A 87 -3.28 -11.09 22.78
C SER A 87 -3.24 -10.37 21.43
N PHE A 88 -3.11 -9.05 21.43
CA PHE A 88 -2.94 -8.29 20.19
C PHE A 88 -1.59 -8.57 19.52
N VAL A 89 -0.50 -8.64 20.30
CA VAL A 89 0.83 -8.97 19.77
C VAL A 89 0.85 -10.38 19.20
N GLU A 90 0.29 -11.37 19.91
CA GLU A 90 0.16 -12.75 19.42
C GLU A 90 -0.66 -12.80 18.11
N ALA A 91 -1.76 -12.04 18.04
CA ALA A 91 -2.59 -11.94 16.84
C ALA A 91 -1.83 -11.32 15.67
N MET A 92 -1.08 -10.23 15.89
CA MET A 92 -0.20 -9.64 14.87
C MET A 92 0.83 -10.65 14.38
N GLU A 93 1.50 -11.36 15.30
CA GLU A 93 2.49 -12.38 14.95
C GLU A 93 1.90 -13.60 14.25
N SER A 94 0.59 -13.81 14.34
CA SER A 94 -0.13 -14.86 13.59
C SER A 94 -0.37 -14.52 12.12
N LEU A 95 -0.19 -13.25 11.73
CA LEU A 95 -0.34 -12.82 10.35
C LEU A 95 0.84 -13.36 9.51
N LYS A 96 0.58 -14.37 8.70
CA LYS A 96 1.56 -15.00 7.81
C LYS A 96 1.08 -14.87 6.37
N SER A 97 1.83 -14.14 5.55
CA SER A 97 1.46 -13.83 4.16
C SER A 97 0.01 -13.31 4.05
N TYR A 98 -0.38 -12.47 5.01
CA TYR A 98 -1.69 -11.87 4.99
C TYR A 98 -1.78 -10.87 3.84
N GLU A 99 -2.84 -10.97 3.05
CA GLU A 99 -3.15 -10.05 1.97
C GLU A 99 -4.34 -9.18 2.37
N ASP A 100 -4.21 -7.86 2.18
CA ASP A 100 -5.36 -6.96 2.28
C ASP A 100 -6.38 -7.24 1.15
N PRO A 101 -7.66 -6.80 1.30
CA PRO A 101 -8.70 -7.05 0.30
C PRO A 101 -8.41 -6.49 -1.09
N LEU A 102 -7.57 -5.44 -1.20
CA LEU A 102 -7.14 -4.85 -2.47
C LEU A 102 -5.93 -5.58 -3.07
N LYS A 103 -5.33 -6.53 -2.35
CA LYS A 103 -4.14 -7.29 -2.76
C LYS A 103 -2.96 -6.41 -3.14
N THR A 104 -2.80 -5.29 -2.45
CA THR A 104 -1.73 -4.32 -2.73
C THR A 104 -0.36 -4.80 -2.30
N GLY A 105 -0.30 -5.85 -1.48
CA GLY A 105 0.91 -6.51 -1.02
C GLY A 105 0.61 -7.53 0.07
N THR A 106 1.62 -8.27 0.51
CA THR A 106 1.51 -9.23 1.60
C THR A 106 2.30 -8.78 2.81
N VAL A 107 1.78 -9.07 4.01
CA VAL A 107 2.51 -8.83 5.26
C VAL A 107 2.68 -10.12 6.07
N THR A 108 3.84 -10.24 6.70
CA THR A 108 4.17 -11.32 7.64
C THR A 108 4.81 -10.72 8.87
N PHE A 109 4.25 -11.03 10.04
CA PHE A 109 4.86 -10.64 11.31
C PHE A 109 5.24 -11.87 12.12
N SER A 110 6.25 -11.75 12.95
CA SER A 110 6.66 -12.79 13.91
C SER A 110 7.39 -12.17 15.10
N GLU A 111 7.68 -12.98 16.09
CA GLU A 111 8.46 -12.57 17.26
C GLU A 111 9.80 -11.93 16.88
N THR A 112 10.42 -12.38 15.79
CA THR A 112 11.71 -11.88 15.30
C THR A 112 11.62 -10.96 14.08
N GLN A 113 10.45 -10.84 13.46
CA GLN A 113 10.21 -9.98 12.29
C GLN A 113 9.08 -9.00 12.60
N ARG A 114 9.43 -7.76 12.88
CA ARG A 114 8.48 -6.67 13.15
C ARG A 114 8.18 -5.79 11.93
N GLN A 115 8.95 -5.94 10.87
CA GLN A 115 8.68 -5.33 9.58
C GLN A 115 7.72 -6.24 8.79
N GLY A 116 6.57 -5.70 8.40
CA GLY A 116 5.51 -6.49 7.77
C GLY A 116 5.89 -7.09 6.40
N THR A 117 6.69 -6.38 5.62
CA THR A 117 7.12 -6.84 4.30
C THR A 117 8.61 -6.63 4.08
N ASN A 118 9.23 -7.53 3.33
CA ASN A 118 10.60 -7.44 2.82
C ASN A 118 10.63 -7.45 1.28
N ILE A 119 9.54 -7.03 0.65
CA ILE A 119 9.39 -6.97 -0.79
C ILE A 119 9.26 -5.50 -1.21
N SER A 120 9.91 -5.13 -2.30
CA SER A 120 9.74 -3.83 -2.95
C SER A 120 9.62 -3.99 -4.46
N TYR A 121 8.89 -3.07 -5.05
CA TYR A 121 8.85 -2.85 -6.50
C TYR A 121 9.62 -1.59 -6.84
N PHE A 122 10.21 -1.57 -8.03
CA PHE A 122 10.85 -0.40 -8.57
C PHE A 122 9.90 0.24 -9.58
N PHE A 123 9.58 1.50 -9.33
CA PHE A 123 8.65 2.28 -10.13
C PHE A 123 9.37 3.38 -10.89
N GLN A 124 8.78 3.80 -12.00
CA GLN A 124 9.11 5.03 -12.68
C GLN A 124 7.82 5.83 -12.91
N VAL A 125 7.89 7.15 -12.74
CA VAL A 125 6.79 8.02 -13.15
C VAL A 125 6.76 8.09 -14.69
N GLN A 126 5.64 7.66 -15.26
CA GLN A 126 5.33 7.70 -16.68
C GLN A 126 3.89 8.23 -16.85
N ASP A 127 3.71 9.22 -17.68
CA ASP A 127 2.39 9.83 -17.94
C ASP A 127 1.63 10.20 -16.64
N GLU A 128 2.36 10.85 -15.70
CA GLU A 128 1.83 11.31 -14.40
C GLU A 128 1.39 10.16 -13.46
N ARG A 129 1.93 8.92 -13.66
CA ARG A 129 1.64 7.73 -12.84
C ARG A 129 2.90 6.98 -12.46
N PHE A 130 2.85 6.25 -11.34
CA PHE A 130 3.88 5.29 -10.99
C PHE A 130 3.64 3.97 -11.68
N GLU A 131 4.47 3.66 -12.67
CA GLU A 131 4.47 2.38 -13.39
C GLU A 131 5.55 1.45 -12.84
N ILE A 132 5.22 0.15 -12.66
CA ILE A 132 6.18 -0.84 -12.22
C ILE A 132 7.15 -1.13 -13.36
N ILE A 133 8.44 -0.95 -13.12
CA ILE A 133 9.49 -1.26 -14.10
C ILE A 133 10.34 -2.47 -13.70
N SER A 134 10.32 -2.87 -12.43
CA SER A 134 10.99 -4.08 -11.93
C SER A 134 10.44 -4.52 -10.58
N GLY A 135 10.52 -5.81 -10.30
CA GLY A 135 10.14 -6.40 -9.03
C GLY A 135 9.18 -7.60 -9.19
N PRO A 136 8.80 -8.24 -8.08
CA PRO A 136 9.20 -7.92 -6.70
C PRO A 136 10.69 -8.21 -6.43
N ILE A 137 11.32 -7.33 -5.63
CA ILE A 137 12.69 -7.47 -5.13
C ILE A 137 12.59 -7.81 -3.65
N SER A 138 13.15 -8.93 -3.22
CA SER A 138 13.21 -9.35 -1.82
C SER A 138 14.55 -8.99 -1.18
N TYR A 139 14.57 -8.65 0.10
CA TYR A 139 15.76 -8.29 0.89
C TYR A 139 15.68 -8.79 2.33
#